data_341eb3ca979cd296717fe2ca30983eeb
#
_entry.id   341eb3ca979cd296717fe2ca30983eeb
#
_cell.length_a   1.000
_cell.length_b   1.000
_cell.length_c   1.000
_cell.angle_alpha   90.00
_cell.angle_beta   90.00
_cell.angle_gamma   90.00
#
_symmetry.space_group_name_H-M   'P 1'
#
loop_
_entity.id
_entity.type
_entity.pdbx_description
1 polymer ?
#
loop_
_entity_poly.entity_id
_entity_poly.type
_entity_poly.pdbx_seq_one_letter_code
_entity_poly.pdbx_strand_id
1 'polypeptide(L)'
;MPNFVYSAQGPAGLITGELAASDRSEAFALLGKKKIQPIKLEAAGESKTASKTVAKGKTTASAAETINGPIKLKLPQVVLFIEELADLVGAGIQLEPALATMERRRELSGIKTLATVLRGKVRDGMAFSKAVAATSPSFGNLFCALVSAGEASGSLSTILKRQAQYMRSLQALRSKVLSALLYPAFLIVAAVAVTMLFVVYLIPKLTEMLDSTGGSLPLAAQIILKVSDTFKATWWMILIGSIAAFILGRSWIARPESAVPWSRFKLRLPLFGNIFRARFYVQFLETMANLLGNGLTMVQAMQLTQQAIDNPFLRQEFESVMRHVGEGVALSRALDRSGQFPPLLIDMVNVGEQTGDMSAALERAAERFDRELSKKIDTLAALIQPLIVCLMAAMVGLMAYLMMTTIFQTISSINK
;
A
#
# COMPACT_ATOMS: atom_id res chain seq x y z
N MET A 1 -59.43 24.33 8.08
CA MET A 1 -58.19 25.11 8.11
C MET A 1 -57.06 24.12 8.45
N PRO A 2 -55.96 24.07 7.75
CA PRO A 2 -54.86 23.17 8.08
C PRO A 2 -54.23 23.55 9.40
N ASN A 3 -53.87 22.55 10.22
CA ASN A 3 -53.12 22.74 11.45
C ASN A 3 -51.63 22.67 11.18
N PHE A 4 -50.87 23.61 11.75
CA PHE A 4 -49.41 23.66 11.68
C PHE A 4 -48.83 23.35 13.05
N VAL A 5 -47.84 22.42 13.09
CA VAL A 5 -47.08 22.13 14.31
C VAL A 5 -45.79 22.99 14.28
N TYR A 6 -45.53 23.73 15.36
CA TYR A 6 -44.35 24.58 15.44
C TYR A 6 -43.44 24.17 16.63
N SER A 7 -42.14 24.36 16.45
CA SER A 7 -41.16 24.31 17.51
C SER A 7 -40.48 25.67 17.61
N ALA A 8 -40.44 26.26 18.80
CA ALA A 8 -39.87 27.57 19.04
C ALA A 8 -39.04 27.59 20.30
N GLN A 9 -38.05 28.50 20.39
CA GLN A 9 -37.24 28.69 21.57
C GLN A 9 -37.89 29.70 22.50
N GLY A 10 -38.22 29.26 23.73
CA GLY A 10 -38.74 30.13 24.78
C GLY A 10 -37.72 30.30 25.91
N PRO A 11 -38.02 31.17 26.92
CA PRO A 11 -37.11 31.46 28.03
C PRO A 11 -36.72 30.23 28.89
N ALA A 12 -37.54 29.16 28.81
CA ALA A 12 -37.37 27.96 29.61
C ALA A 12 -37.01 26.71 28.75
N GLY A 13 -36.67 26.86 27.46
CA GLY A 13 -36.32 25.75 26.54
C GLY A 13 -37.20 25.67 25.30
N LEU A 14 -37.18 24.52 24.63
CA LEU A 14 -37.92 24.28 23.39
C LEU A 14 -39.43 24.15 23.71
N ILE A 15 -40.25 24.99 23.09
CA ILE A 15 -41.71 24.94 23.21
C ILE A 15 -42.26 24.41 21.88
N THR A 16 -43.06 23.35 21.94
CA THR A 16 -43.81 22.82 20.77
C THR A 16 -45.27 23.06 20.98
N GLY A 17 -45.97 23.46 19.90
CA GLY A 17 -47.41 23.72 19.91
C GLY A 17 -48.04 23.57 18.53
N GLU A 18 -49.38 23.57 18.47
CA GLU A 18 -50.14 23.50 17.25
C GLU A 18 -50.87 24.83 17.03
N LEU A 19 -50.96 25.25 15.78
CA LEU A 19 -51.63 26.48 15.36
C LEU A 19 -52.45 26.22 14.10
N ALA A 20 -53.73 26.62 14.09
CA ALA A 20 -54.59 26.59 12.89
C ALA A 20 -54.39 27.88 12.06
N ALA A 21 -54.00 27.75 10.80
CA ALA A 21 -53.82 28.84 9.87
C ALA A 21 -54.19 28.42 8.45
N SER A 22 -54.57 29.37 7.60
CA SER A 22 -54.92 29.08 6.21
C SER A 22 -53.70 28.73 5.35
N ASP A 23 -52.57 29.34 5.65
CA ASP A 23 -51.30 29.07 4.98
C ASP A 23 -50.09 29.25 5.95
N ARG A 24 -48.87 28.91 5.46
CA ARG A 24 -47.63 28.98 6.22
C ARG A 24 -47.25 30.44 6.58
N SER A 25 -47.60 31.39 5.74
CA SER A 25 -47.31 32.83 5.94
C SER A 25 -48.15 33.39 7.07
N GLU A 26 -49.44 33.02 7.14
CA GLU A 26 -50.35 33.38 8.22
C GLU A 26 -49.94 32.76 9.55
N ALA A 27 -49.49 31.49 9.53
CA ALA A 27 -48.95 30.81 10.73
C ALA A 27 -47.73 31.55 11.29
N PHE A 28 -46.81 32.02 10.45
CA PHE A 28 -45.66 32.83 10.86
C PHE A 28 -46.10 34.18 11.44
N ALA A 29 -47.10 34.87 10.81
CA ALA A 29 -47.59 36.13 11.30
C ALA A 29 -48.29 36.02 12.67
N LEU A 30 -49.05 34.96 12.90
CA LEU A 30 -49.71 34.67 14.19
C LEU A 30 -48.72 34.33 15.29
N LEU A 31 -47.62 33.60 14.99
CA LEU A 31 -46.55 33.34 15.93
C LEU A 31 -45.73 34.59 16.25
N GLY A 32 -45.51 35.46 15.26
CA GLY A 32 -44.87 36.75 15.43
C GLY A 32 -45.67 37.70 16.36
N LYS A 33 -47.02 37.73 16.27
CA LYS A 33 -47.91 38.46 17.17
C LYS A 33 -47.82 37.96 18.61
N LYS A 34 -47.50 36.67 18.83
CA LYS A 34 -47.28 36.07 20.16
C LYS A 34 -45.86 36.23 20.62
N LYS A 35 -44.98 36.97 19.94
CA LYS A 35 -43.56 37.14 20.22
C LYS A 35 -42.79 35.84 20.33
N ILE A 36 -43.22 34.80 19.57
CA ILE A 36 -42.58 33.50 19.51
C ILE A 36 -41.92 33.35 18.14
N GLN A 37 -40.63 33.12 18.10
CA GLN A 37 -39.89 32.87 16.86
C GLN A 37 -39.81 31.36 16.62
N PRO A 38 -40.53 30.82 15.63
CA PRO A 38 -40.51 29.41 15.37
C PRO A 38 -39.17 28.98 14.69
N ILE A 39 -38.55 27.94 15.19
CA ILE A 39 -37.38 27.29 14.58
C ILE A 39 -37.81 26.33 13.49
N LYS A 40 -39.02 25.70 13.67
CA LYS A 40 -39.59 24.73 12.72
C LYS A 40 -41.08 24.86 12.67
N LEU A 41 -41.69 24.86 11.44
CA LEU A 41 -43.11 24.92 11.19
C LEU A 41 -43.49 23.90 10.11
N GLU A 42 -44.32 22.92 10.45
CA GLU A 42 -44.76 21.82 9.57
C GLU A 42 -46.31 21.72 9.57
N ALA A 43 -46.91 21.41 8.43
CA ALA A 43 -48.36 21.20 8.35
C ALA A 43 -48.75 19.85 8.95
N ALA A 44 -49.72 19.79 9.84
CA ALA A 44 -50.21 18.57 10.51
C ALA A 44 -51.11 17.77 9.55
N GLY A 45 -50.56 17.19 8.48
CA GLY A 45 -51.34 16.44 7.49
C GLY A 45 -50.54 15.55 6.56
N GLU A 46 -49.20 15.68 6.54
CA GLU A 46 -48.33 14.84 5.69
C GLU A 46 -47.49 13.88 6.48
N SER A 47 -48.12 12.97 7.19
CA SER A 47 -47.49 11.79 7.75
C SER A 47 -48.21 10.54 7.30
N LYS A 48 -47.87 10.01 6.12
CA LYS A 48 -47.74 8.56 5.86
C LYS A 48 -47.40 8.27 4.39
N THR A 49 -46.44 7.38 4.26
CA THR A 49 -45.98 6.64 3.06
C THR A 49 -44.99 7.33 2.15
N ALA A 50 -43.71 7.17 2.47
CA ALA A 50 -42.74 6.72 1.48
C ALA A 50 -41.47 6.23 2.20
N SER A 51 -41.26 4.96 2.08
CA SER A 51 -40.08 4.16 2.39
C SER A 51 -38.78 4.77 1.86
N LYS A 52 -37.79 4.76 2.74
CA LYS A 52 -36.35 4.58 2.46
C LYS A 52 -35.77 5.16 1.16
N THR A 53 -35.18 6.34 1.25
CA THR A 53 -33.81 6.59 0.75
C THR A 53 -33.28 7.82 1.49
N VAL A 54 -32.48 7.57 2.50
CA VAL A 54 -31.85 8.60 3.35
C VAL A 54 -30.64 9.13 2.63
N ALA A 55 -30.75 10.24 1.96
CA ALA A 55 -29.63 11.11 1.68
C ALA A 55 -29.31 11.89 2.97
N LYS A 56 -28.24 11.45 3.64
CA LYS A 56 -27.73 12.03 4.89
C LYS A 56 -27.07 13.39 4.61
N GLY A 57 -27.86 14.45 4.66
CA GLY A 57 -27.37 15.82 4.72
C GLY A 57 -26.59 16.01 6.03
N LYS A 58 -25.28 16.11 5.94
CA LYS A 58 -24.39 16.40 7.08
C LYS A 58 -24.59 17.83 7.55
N THR A 59 -25.28 18.00 8.65
CA THR A 59 -25.18 19.19 9.48
C THR A 59 -23.81 19.16 10.17
N THR A 60 -22.96 20.11 9.87
CA THR A 60 -21.69 20.38 10.55
C THR A 60 -21.97 20.94 11.94
N ALA A 61 -22.15 20.08 12.92
CA ALA A 61 -21.90 20.39 14.31
C ALA A 61 -20.63 19.62 14.70
N SER A 62 -19.60 20.36 15.11
CA SER A 62 -18.35 19.87 15.66
C SER A 62 -18.63 18.92 16.84
N ALA A 63 -18.81 17.64 16.50
CA ALA A 63 -18.62 16.56 17.44
C ALA A 63 -17.22 16.03 17.13
N ALA A 64 -16.27 16.22 18.03
CA ALA A 64 -15.09 15.41 18.11
C ALA A 64 -15.56 13.98 18.28
N GLU A 65 -15.82 13.26 17.16
CA GLU A 65 -15.95 11.81 17.17
C GLU A 65 -14.62 11.32 17.74
N THR A 66 -14.65 10.84 18.96
CA THR A 66 -13.61 10.02 19.56
C THR A 66 -13.47 8.80 18.63
N ILE A 67 -12.57 8.90 17.67
CA ILE A 67 -12.21 7.78 16.79
C ILE A 67 -11.46 6.80 17.69
N ASN A 68 -12.21 5.86 18.28
CA ASN A 68 -11.69 4.78 19.09
C ASN A 68 -11.09 3.68 18.19
N GLY A 69 -9.94 3.96 17.58
CA GLY A 69 -9.20 2.97 16.82
C GLY A 69 -7.96 3.56 16.15
N PRO A 70 -6.94 2.74 15.87
CA PRO A 70 -5.72 3.20 15.22
C PRO A 70 -6.02 3.66 13.79
N ILE A 71 -5.64 4.90 13.46
CA ILE A 71 -5.81 5.47 12.12
C ILE A 71 -4.76 4.85 11.19
N LYS A 72 -5.21 4.06 10.22
CA LYS A 72 -4.32 3.47 9.21
C LYS A 72 -4.31 4.34 7.96
N LEU A 73 -3.13 4.81 7.59
CA LEU A 73 -2.87 5.57 6.36
C LEU A 73 -2.14 4.69 5.35
N LYS A 74 -2.38 4.95 4.06
CA LYS A 74 -1.57 4.37 2.97
C LYS A 74 -0.22 5.10 2.90
N LEU A 75 0.83 4.43 2.44
CA LEU A 75 2.17 5.02 2.33
C LEU A 75 2.21 6.41 1.65
N PRO A 76 1.51 6.65 0.51
CA PRO A 76 1.47 8.00 -0.09
C PRO A 76 0.88 9.07 0.83
N GLN A 77 -0.11 8.70 1.65
CA GLN A 77 -0.72 9.63 2.60
C GLN A 77 0.21 9.94 3.79
N VAL A 78 0.98 8.93 4.23
CA VAL A 78 2.02 9.11 5.27
C VAL A 78 3.11 10.04 4.76
N VAL A 79 3.60 9.81 3.53
CA VAL A 79 4.63 10.66 2.90
C VAL A 79 4.14 12.10 2.80
N LEU A 80 2.94 12.31 2.26
CA LEU A 80 2.36 13.64 2.11
C LEU A 80 2.17 14.34 3.46
N PHE A 81 1.69 13.62 4.48
CA PHE A 81 1.56 14.17 5.84
C PHE A 81 2.90 14.66 6.39
N ILE A 82 3.95 13.84 6.27
CA ILE A 82 5.28 14.18 6.78
C ILE A 82 5.87 15.35 6.00
N GLU A 83 5.73 15.38 4.66
CA GLU A 83 6.21 16.47 3.81
C GLU A 83 5.56 17.79 4.15
N GLU A 84 4.22 17.84 4.23
CA GLU A 84 3.50 19.05 4.59
C GLU A 84 3.86 19.54 6.00
N LEU A 85 3.96 18.62 6.96
CA LEU A 85 4.37 18.98 8.31
C LEU A 85 5.82 19.50 8.35
N ALA A 86 6.74 18.85 7.60
CA ALA A 86 8.12 19.28 7.50
C ALA A 86 8.26 20.68 6.88
N ASP A 87 7.46 20.97 5.85
CA ASP A 87 7.46 22.28 5.20
C ASP A 87 6.92 23.38 6.13
N LEU A 88 5.82 23.12 6.83
CA LEU A 88 5.22 24.08 7.77
C LEU A 88 6.16 24.36 8.97
N VAL A 89 6.69 23.30 9.59
CA VAL A 89 7.64 23.44 10.71
C VAL A 89 8.98 24.03 10.23
N GLY A 90 9.40 23.70 8.99
CA GLY A 90 10.57 24.27 8.34
C GLY A 90 10.45 25.76 8.04
N ALA A 91 9.23 26.24 7.79
CA ALA A 91 8.91 27.66 7.64
C ALA A 91 8.83 28.41 8.99
N GLY A 92 9.13 27.75 10.12
CA GLY A 92 9.11 28.34 11.46
C GLY A 92 7.74 28.30 12.15
N ILE A 93 6.74 27.64 11.57
CA ILE A 93 5.44 27.47 12.22
C ILE A 93 5.59 26.43 13.33
N GLN A 94 5.11 26.76 14.52
CA GLN A 94 5.10 25.80 15.63
C GLN A 94 4.23 24.57 15.31
N LEU A 95 4.51 23.45 15.95
CA LEU A 95 3.92 22.14 15.65
C LEU A 95 2.37 22.15 15.75
N GLU A 96 1.80 22.73 16.82
CA GLU A 96 0.34 22.78 17.00
C GLU A 96 -0.35 23.62 15.92
N PRO A 97 0.07 24.87 15.61
CA PRO A 97 -0.47 25.62 14.47
C PRO A 97 -0.25 24.96 13.11
N ALA A 98 0.85 24.23 12.90
CA ALA A 98 1.09 23.45 11.69
C ALA A 98 0.03 22.35 11.52
N LEU A 99 -0.22 21.58 12.59
CA LEU A 99 -1.29 20.57 12.61
C LEU A 99 -2.68 21.19 12.43
N ALA A 100 -2.94 22.39 12.98
CA ALA A 100 -4.18 23.12 12.78
C ALA A 100 -4.38 23.54 11.32
N THR A 101 -3.31 23.89 10.62
CA THR A 101 -3.34 24.22 9.20
C THR A 101 -3.69 22.99 8.36
N MET A 102 -3.09 21.85 8.66
CA MET A 102 -3.39 20.58 7.99
C MET A 102 -4.83 20.09 8.25
N GLU A 103 -5.37 20.34 9.43
CA GLU A 103 -6.76 20.02 9.78
C GLU A 103 -7.78 20.77 8.92
N ARG A 104 -7.48 21.99 8.47
CA ARG A 104 -8.36 22.83 7.66
C ARG A 104 -8.45 22.40 6.20
N ARG A 105 -7.54 21.57 5.71
CA ARG A 105 -7.56 21.08 4.32
C ARG A 105 -8.73 20.11 4.08
N ARG A 106 -9.45 20.32 2.97
CA ARG A 106 -10.68 19.58 2.62
C ARG A 106 -10.41 18.30 1.80
N GLU A 107 -9.25 18.20 1.18
CA GLU A 107 -9.00 17.24 0.09
C GLU A 107 -8.68 15.81 0.56
N LEU A 108 -8.19 15.59 1.77
CA LEU A 108 -7.72 14.29 2.25
C LEU A 108 -8.28 13.95 3.63
N SER A 109 -9.42 13.29 3.67
CA SER A 109 -10.13 12.94 4.92
C SER A 109 -9.26 12.21 5.95
N GLY A 110 -8.40 11.28 5.52
CA GLY A 110 -7.50 10.53 6.42
C GLY A 110 -6.42 11.38 7.07
N ILE A 111 -5.79 12.29 6.32
CA ILE A 111 -4.77 13.23 6.83
C ILE A 111 -5.40 14.24 7.77
N LYS A 112 -6.57 14.78 7.41
CA LYS A 112 -7.35 15.68 8.26
C LYS A 112 -7.65 15.04 9.61
N THR A 113 -8.20 13.83 9.59
CA THR A 113 -8.55 13.10 10.83
C THR A 113 -7.32 12.86 11.69
N LEU A 114 -6.19 12.44 11.07
CA LEU A 114 -4.93 12.28 11.79
C LEU A 114 -4.45 13.60 12.41
N ALA A 115 -4.43 14.69 11.64
CA ALA A 115 -4.01 16.01 12.11
C ALA A 115 -4.86 16.51 13.27
N THR A 116 -6.19 16.31 13.21
CA THR A 116 -7.11 16.68 14.31
C THR A 116 -6.80 15.93 15.60
N VAL A 117 -6.61 14.61 15.52
CA VAL A 117 -6.32 13.78 16.71
C VAL A 117 -4.94 14.09 17.27
N LEU A 118 -3.92 14.25 16.42
CA LEU A 118 -2.56 14.60 16.84
C LEU A 118 -2.52 15.99 17.49
N ARG A 119 -3.21 16.96 16.88
CA ARG A 119 -3.32 18.32 17.43
C ARG A 119 -3.92 18.31 18.83
N GLY A 120 -5.01 17.56 19.05
CA GLY A 120 -5.61 17.41 20.37
C GLY A 120 -4.60 16.90 21.40
N LYS A 121 -3.91 15.78 21.10
CA LYS A 121 -2.93 15.18 22.01
C LYS A 121 -1.72 16.10 22.29
N VAL A 122 -1.23 16.79 21.26
CA VAL A 122 -0.10 17.74 21.42
C VAL A 122 -0.53 18.94 22.27
N ARG A 123 -1.74 19.48 22.05
CA ARG A 123 -2.31 20.55 22.86
C ARG A 123 -2.49 20.14 24.33
N ASP A 124 -2.82 18.86 24.57
CA ASP A 124 -2.92 18.28 25.90
C ASP A 124 -1.53 18.00 26.56
N GLY A 125 -0.43 18.43 25.92
CA GLY A 125 0.94 18.30 26.42
C GLY A 125 1.65 16.99 26.14
N MET A 126 1.05 16.11 25.31
CA MET A 126 1.72 14.87 24.90
C MET A 126 2.83 15.16 23.88
N ALA A 127 4.01 14.57 24.06
CA ALA A 127 5.08 14.63 23.06
C ALA A 127 4.58 14.11 21.71
N PHE A 128 4.94 14.78 20.60
CA PHE A 128 4.45 14.44 19.25
C PHE A 128 4.81 13.02 18.84
N SER A 129 6.02 12.56 19.15
CA SER A 129 6.45 11.18 18.94
C SER A 129 5.52 10.16 19.59
N LYS A 130 5.12 10.39 20.84
CA LYS A 130 4.17 9.55 21.58
C LYS A 130 2.76 9.66 21.02
N ALA A 131 2.34 10.87 20.64
CA ALA A 131 1.04 11.12 20.04
C ALA A 131 0.89 10.35 18.71
N VAL A 132 1.92 10.38 17.85
CA VAL A 132 1.94 9.62 16.57
C VAL A 132 1.90 8.12 16.82
N ALA A 133 2.76 7.60 17.71
CA ALA A 133 2.80 6.17 18.04
C ALA A 133 1.46 5.66 18.56
N ALA A 134 0.78 6.43 19.40
CA ALA A 134 -0.52 6.08 19.98
C ALA A 134 -1.70 6.27 19.01
N THR A 135 -1.52 6.96 17.88
CA THR A 135 -2.63 7.31 16.97
C THR A 135 -2.58 6.48 15.70
N SER A 136 -1.39 6.26 15.13
CA SER A 136 -1.28 5.58 13.84
C SER A 136 -0.07 4.64 13.77
N PRO A 137 -0.29 3.33 13.62
CA PRO A 137 0.79 2.38 13.42
C PRO A 137 1.47 2.51 12.05
N SER A 138 0.94 3.36 11.16
CA SER A 138 1.45 3.54 9.80
C SER A 138 2.81 4.23 9.75
N PHE A 139 3.22 4.93 10.81
CA PHE A 139 4.51 5.63 10.86
C PHE A 139 5.67 4.73 11.29
N GLY A 140 5.39 3.64 12.00
CA GLY A 140 6.41 2.70 12.46
C GLY A 140 7.32 3.23 13.58
N ASN A 141 8.04 2.31 14.21
CA ASN A 141 8.87 2.62 15.39
C ASN A 141 10.06 3.52 15.05
N LEU A 142 10.64 3.36 13.86
CA LEU A 142 11.79 4.16 13.40
C LEU A 142 11.44 5.65 13.33
N PHE A 143 10.31 5.99 12.73
CA PHE A 143 9.82 7.36 12.63
C PHE A 143 9.61 7.97 14.04
N CYS A 144 8.92 7.24 14.92
CA CYS A 144 8.63 7.72 16.27
C CYS A 144 9.91 7.94 17.08
N ALA A 145 10.92 7.07 16.95
CA ALA A 145 12.20 7.22 17.64
C ALA A 145 12.97 8.45 17.14
N LEU A 146 13.02 8.68 15.82
CA LEU A 146 13.66 9.85 15.23
C LEU A 146 12.97 11.16 15.63
N VAL A 147 11.65 11.18 15.56
CA VAL A 147 10.85 12.35 15.99
C VAL A 147 11.07 12.64 17.47
N SER A 148 11.15 11.60 18.33
CA SER A 148 11.46 11.78 19.75
C SER A 148 12.84 12.40 19.98
N ALA A 149 13.85 11.96 19.22
CA ALA A 149 15.18 12.58 19.26
C ALA A 149 15.15 14.04 18.80
N GLY A 150 14.37 14.36 17.76
CA GLY A 150 14.19 15.71 17.25
C GLY A 150 13.45 16.65 18.22
N GLU A 151 12.47 16.12 18.93
CA GLU A 151 11.77 16.87 19.99
C GLU A 151 12.73 17.21 21.14
N ALA A 152 13.52 16.23 21.58
CA ALA A 152 14.47 16.40 22.67
C ALA A 152 15.61 17.38 22.34
N SER A 153 16.07 17.39 21.09
CA SER A 153 17.17 18.26 20.61
C SER A 153 16.71 19.59 20.03
N GLY A 154 15.40 19.84 19.89
CA GLY A 154 14.86 21.03 19.22
C GLY A 154 15.06 21.03 17.69
N SER A 155 15.51 19.92 17.09
CA SER A 155 15.79 19.80 15.66
C SER A 155 14.67 19.11 14.86
N LEU A 156 13.43 19.16 15.35
CA LEU A 156 12.27 18.45 14.77
C LEU A 156 12.08 18.78 13.29
N SER A 157 12.25 20.05 12.88
CA SER A 157 12.15 20.46 11.48
C SER A 157 13.12 19.70 10.56
N THR A 158 14.39 19.63 10.96
CA THR A 158 15.43 18.94 10.19
C THR A 158 15.13 17.44 10.09
N ILE A 159 14.70 16.83 11.20
CA ILE A 159 14.36 15.40 11.23
C ILE A 159 13.14 15.11 10.36
N LEU A 160 12.08 15.90 10.45
CA LEU A 160 10.90 15.73 9.60
C LEU A 160 11.24 15.86 8.10
N LYS A 161 12.08 16.84 7.74
CA LYS A 161 12.52 17.03 6.35
C LYS A 161 13.31 15.81 5.81
N ARG A 162 14.27 15.32 6.60
CA ARG A 162 15.02 14.11 6.22
C ARG A 162 14.12 12.88 6.16
N GLN A 163 13.19 12.77 7.09
CA GLN A 163 12.25 11.66 7.13
C GLN A 163 11.25 11.69 5.96
N ALA A 164 10.79 12.87 5.55
CA ALA A 164 10.00 13.04 4.33
C ALA A 164 10.78 12.55 3.10
N GLN A 165 12.04 12.93 2.98
CA GLN A 165 12.93 12.52 1.90
C GLN A 165 13.14 11.00 1.85
N TYR A 166 13.43 10.39 3.02
CA TYR A 166 13.56 8.94 3.15
C TYR A 166 12.28 8.19 2.75
N MET A 167 11.13 8.63 3.25
CA MET A 167 9.83 8.00 2.93
C MET A 167 9.46 8.18 1.45
N ARG A 168 9.85 9.31 0.84
CA ARG A 168 9.70 9.55 -0.61
C ARG A 168 10.54 8.57 -1.43
N SER A 169 11.79 8.31 -1.04
CA SER A 169 12.65 7.31 -1.69
C SER A 169 12.02 5.92 -1.63
N LEU A 170 11.51 5.51 -0.46
CA LEU A 170 10.81 4.23 -0.32
C LEU A 170 9.56 4.14 -1.20
N GLN A 171 8.79 5.23 -1.28
CA GLN A 171 7.61 5.28 -2.15
C GLN A 171 7.98 5.21 -3.63
N ALA A 172 9.01 5.95 -4.06
CA ALA A 172 9.51 5.94 -5.44
C ALA A 172 9.98 4.55 -5.85
N LEU A 173 10.73 3.87 -4.97
CA LEU A 173 11.17 2.49 -5.21
C LEU A 173 9.97 1.54 -5.37
N ARG A 174 8.98 1.63 -4.48
CA ARG A 174 7.77 0.81 -4.57
C ARG A 174 6.98 1.07 -5.85
N SER A 175 6.82 2.33 -6.22
CA SER A 175 6.15 2.74 -7.46
C SER A 175 6.88 2.21 -8.68
N LYS A 176 8.22 2.31 -8.71
CA LYS A 176 9.06 1.80 -9.80
C LYS A 176 8.89 0.30 -10.01
N VAL A 177 8.93 -0.49 -8.93
CA VAL A 177 8.69 -1.94 -9.00
C VAL A 177 7.31 -2.25 -9.55
N LEU A 178 6.27 -1.55 -9.06
CA LEU A 178 4.90 -1.77 -9.50
C LEU A 178 4.71 -1.41 -10.98
N SER A 179 5.25 -0.26 -11.41
CA SER A 179 5.17 0.19 -12.81
C SER A 179 5.91 -0.76 -13.76
N ALA A 180 7.06 -1.29 -13.35
CA ALA A 180 7.81 -2.26 -14.15
C ALA A 180 7.05 -3.57 -14.37
N LEU A 181 6.17 -3.95 -13.45
CA LEU A 181 5.35 -5.17 -13.54
C LEU A 181 4.01 -4.96 -14.29
N LEU A 182 3.58 -3.72 -14.50
CA LEU A 182 2.28 -3.44 -15.11
C LEU A 182 2.20 -3.96 -16.57
N TYR A 183 3.23 -3.69 -17.36
CA TYR A 183 3.29 -4.13 -18.75
C TYR A 183 3.32 -5.66 -18.89
N PRO A 184 4.19 -6.42 -18.18
CA PRO A 184 4.13 -7.88 -18.15
C PRO A 184 2.76 -8.43 -17.72
N ALA A 185 2.14 -7.85 -16.70
CA ALA A 185 0.82 -8.27 -16.25
C ALA A 185 -0.25 -8.10 -17.34
N PHE A 186 -0.23 -6.97 -18.06
CA PHE A 186 -1.12 -6.73 -19.19
C PHE A 186 -0.93 -7.78 -20.30
N LEU A 187 0.31 -8.10 -20.65
CA LEU A 187 0.60 -9.13 -21.66
C LEU A 187 0.11 -10.52 -21.23
N ILE A 188 0.29 -10.89 -19.97
CA ILE A 188 -0.22 -12.17 -19.44
C ILE A 188 -1.75 -12.22 -19.52
N VAL A 189 -2.44 -11.15 -19.13
CA VAL A 189 -3.90 -11.08 -19.25
C VAL A 189 -4.35 -11.20 -20.71
N ALA A 190 -3.70 -10.52 -21.64
CA ALA A 190 -3.99 -10.61 -23.05
C ALA A 190 -3.75 -12.03 -23.59
N ALA A 191 -2.64 -12.67 -23.21
CA ALA A 191 -2.34 -14.07 -23.58
C ALA A 191 -3.42 -15.03 -23.07
N VAL A 192 -3.83 -14.91 -21.82
CA VAL A 192 -4.91 -15.72 -21.24
C VAL A 192 -6.24 -15.49 -21.96
N ALA A 193 -6.57 -14.23 -22.27
CA ALA A 193 -7.81 -13.89 -22.97
C ALA A 193 -7.84 -14.52 -24.40
N VAL A 194 -6.74 -14.42 -25.13
CA VAL A 194 -6.61 -15.04 -26.46
C VAL A 194 -6.73 -16.57 -26.36
N THR A 195 -6.03 -17.19 -25.39
CA THR A 195 -6.15 -18.64 -25.15
C THR A 195 -7.60 -19.05 -24.87
N MET A 196 -8.26 -18.30 -24.00
CA MET A 196 -9.64 -18.59 -23.61
C MET A 196 -10.60 -18.48 -24.82
N LEU A 197 -10.40 -17.46 -25.68
CA LEU A 197 -11.17 -17.31 -26.91
C LEU A 197 -11.02 -18.53 -27.81
N PHE A 198 -9.80 -19.04 -28.02
CA PHE A 198 -9.54 -20.23 -28.83
C PHE A 198 -10.18 -21.48 -28.21
N VAL A 199 -9.98 -21.72 -26.93
CA VAL A 199 -10.45 -22.93 -26.25
C VAL A 199 -11.98 -22.96 -26.12
N VAL A 200 -12.62 -21.82 -25.85
CA VAL A 200 -14.07 -21.77 -25.59
C VAL A 200 -14.88 -21.63 -26.88
N TYR A 201 -14.35 -20.96 -27.88
CA TYR A 201 -15.09 -20.65 -29.10
C TYR A 201 -14.61 -21.45 -30.35
N LEU A 202 -13.31 -21.40 -30.64
CA LEU A 202 -12.80 -21.94 -31.89
C LEU A 202 -12.75 -23.49 -31.90
N ILE A 203 -12.23 -24.07 -30.82
CA ILE A 203 -12.09 -25.55 -30.74
C ILE A 203 -13.46 -26.25 -30.81
N PRO A 204 -14.52 -25.85 -30.07
CA PRO A 204 -15.85 -26.47 -30.23
C PRO A 204 -16.41 -26.38 -31.65
N LYS A 205 -16.23 -25.22 -32.32
CA LYS A 205 -16.68 -25.10 -33.71
C LYS A 205 -15.95 -26.02 -34.66
N LEU A 206 -14.66 -26.25 -34.50
CA LEU A 206 -13.89 -27.21 -35.28
C LEU A 206 -14.34 -28.64 -35.00
N THR A 207 -14.70 -28.95 -33.76
CA THR A 207 -15.24 -30.27 -33.39
C THR A 207 -16.59 -30.53 -34.04
N GLU A 208 -17.53 -29.57 -34.01
CA GLU A 208 -18.82 -29.68 -34.69
C GLU A 208 -18.68 -29.93 -36.21
N MET A 209 -17.73 -29.25 -36.85
CA MET A 209 -17.45 -29.44 -38.28
C MET A 209 -16.89 -30.83 -38.59
N LEU A 210 -16.01 -31.38 -37.75
CA LEU A 210 -15.46 -32.72 -37.92
C LEU A 210 -16.49 -33.81 -37.66
N ASP A 211 -17.30 -33.67 -36.62
CA ASP A 211 -18.36 -34.61 -36.27
C ASP A 211 -19.39 -34.71 -37.42
N SER A 212 -19.69 -33.59 -38.10
CA SER A 212 -20.60 -33.57 -39.27
C SER A 212 -20.03 -34.25 -40.52
N THR A 213 -18.70 -34.42 -40.59
CA THR A 213 -18.00 -35.03 -41.75
C THR A 213 -17.46 -36.43 -41.46
N GLY A 214 -17.72 -37.01 -40.29
CA GLY A 214 -17.27 -38.35 -39.91
C GLY A 214 -15.75 -38.46 -39.67
N GLY A 215 -15.04 -37.35 -39.54
CA GLY A 215 -13.60 -37.27 -39.31
C GLY A 215 -13.22 -37.45 -37.84
N SER A 216 -12.02 -38.02 -37.58
CA SER A 216 -11.48 -38.12 -36.23
C SER A 216 -10.63 -36.88 -35.88
N LEU A 217 -10.79 -36.36 -34.69
CA LEU A 217 -9.96 -35.23 -34.20
C LEU A 217 -8.47 -35.62 -34.12
N PRO A 218 -7.54 -34.72 -34.53
CA PRO A 218 -6.12 -34.90 -34.29
C PRO A 218 -5.83 -35.12 -32.81
N LEU A 219 -4.84 -36.01 -32.51
CA LEU A 219 -4.44 -36.30 -31.11
C LEU A 219 -4.17 -35.02 -30.26
N ALA A 220 -3.55 -34.04 -30.88
CA ALA A 220 -3.27 -32.76 -30.21
C ALA A 220 -4.56 -31.98 -29.87
N ALA A 221 -5.58 -31.99 -30.74
CA ALA A 221 -6.88 -31.37 -30.46
C ALA A 221 -7.64 -32.13 -29.36
N GLN A 222 -7.58 -33.45 -29.34
CA GLN A 222 -8.15 -34.28 -28.27
C GLN A 222 -7.53 -33.99 -26.92
N ILE A 223 -6.19 -33.80 -26.86
CA ILE A 223 -5.49 -33.44 -25.61
C ILE A 223 -5.96 -32.06 -25.11
N ILE A 224 -6.07 -31.08 -26.01
CA ILE A 224 -6.52 -29.74 -25.63
C ILE A 224 -7.98 -29.72 -25.15
N LEU A 225 -8.87 -30.49 -25.83
CA LEU A 225 -10.25 -30.64 -25.37
C LEU A 225 -10.31 -31.26 -23.97
N LYS A 226 -9.59 -32.37 -23.74
CA LYS A 226 -9.53 -32.99 -22.40
C LYS A 226 -9.01 -32.04 -21.36
N VAL A 227 -7.95 -31.27 -21.66
CA VAL A 227 -7.42 -30.24 -20.73
C VAL A 227 -8.45 -29.16 -20.52
N SER A 228 -9.15 -28.69 -21.55
CA SER A 228 -10.21 -27.67 -21.44
C SER A 228 -11.38 -28.16 -20.59
N ASP A 229 -11.86 -29.35 -20.82
CA ASP A 229 -12.99 -29.89 -20.06
C ASP A 229 -12.60 -30.19 -18.61
N THR A 230 -11.40 -30.72 -18.39
CA THR A 230 -10.84 -30.84 -17.03
C THR A 230 -10.71 -29.48 -16.36
N PHE A 231 -10.24 -28.46 -17.07
CA PHE A 231 -10.13 -27.10 -16.53
C PHE A 231 -11.51 -26.49 -16.21
N LYS A 232 -12.49 -26.62 -17.13
CA LYS A 232 -13.88 -26.18 -16.88
C LYS A 232 -14.51 -26.88 -15.67
N ALA A 233 -14.24 -28.16 -15.49
CA ALA A 233 -14.75 -28.91 -14.35
C ALA A 233 -14.01 -28.58 -13.03
N THR A 234 -12.73 -28.23 -13.10
CA THR A 234 -11.83 -28.20 -11.93
C THR A 234 -11.33 -26.80 -11.57
N TRP A 235 -11.59 -25.76 -12.39
CA TRP A 235 -11.07 -24.41 -12.18
C TRP A 235 -11.40 -23.84 -10.78
N TRP A 236 -12.59 -24.13 -10.26
CA TRP A 236 -13.00 -23.71 -8.91
C TRP A 236 -12.21 -24.47 -7.82
N MET A 237 -11.85 -25.74 -8.03
CA MET A 237 -10.98 -26.49 -7.12
C MET A 237 -9.56 -25.92 -7.14
N ILE A 238 -9.05 -25.53 -8.34
CA ILE A 238 -7.75 -24.86 -8.49
C ILE A 238 -7.78 -23.51 -7.79
N LEU A 239 -8.87 -22.75 -7.91
CA LEU A 239 -9.05 -21.48 -7.23
C LEU A 239 -9.09 -21.66 -5.70
N ILE A 240 -9.93 -22.56 -5.20
CA ILE A 240 -10.01 -22.84 -3.75
C ILE A 240 -8.69 -23.43 -3.23
N GLY A 241 -8.08 -24.35 -3.97
CA GLY A 241 -6.79 -24.92 -3.64
C GLY A 241 -5.67 -23.88 -3.61
N SER A 242 -5.65 -22.93 -4.54
CA SER A 242 -4.68 -21.84 -4.55
C SER A 242 -4.90 -20.86 -3.39
N ILE A 243 -6.14 -20.54 -3.06
CA ILE A 243 -6.48 -19.71 -1.90
C ILE A 243 -6.10 -20.43 -0.61
N ALA A 244 -6.43 -21.70 -0.49
CA ALA A 244 -6.07 -22.52 0.69
C ALA A 244 -4.54 -22.64 0.82
N ALA A 245 -3.83 -22.93 -0.28
CA ALA A 245 -2.36 -22.99 -0.31
C ALA A 245 -1.73 -21.64 0.04
N PHE A 246 -2.32 -20.52 -0.41
CA PHE A 246 -1.88 -19.17 -0.05
C PHE A 246 -2.08 -18.88 1.44
N ILE A 247 -3.25 -19.22 2.00
CA ILE A 247 -3.55 -19.03 3.43
C ILE A 247 -2.66 -19.94 4.29
N LEU A 248 -2.55 -21.21 3.95
CA LEU A 248 -1.69 -22.18 4.66
C LEU A 248 -0.21 -21.80 4.56
N GLY A 249 0.26 -21.44 3.36
CA GLY A 249 1.61 -20.96 3.12
C GLY A 249 1.92 -19.70 3.93
N ARG A 250 0.99 -18.73 3.94
CA ARG A 250 1.12 -17.51 4.75
C ARG A 250 1.13 -17.82 6.26
N SER A 251 0.28 -18.73 6.72
CA SER A 251 0.25 -19.18 8.12
C SER A 251 1.52 -19.94 8.51
N TRP A 252 2.04 -20.79 7.61
CA TRP A 252 3.29 -21.52 7.82
C TRP A 252 4.50 -20.57 7.87
N ILE A 253 4.58 -19.61 6.95
CA ILE A 253 5.64 -18.59 6.90
C ILE A 253 5.58 -17.65 8.11
N ALA A 254 4.38 -17.41 8.68
CA ALA A 254 4.20 -16.56 9.85
C ALA A 254 4.70 -17.22 11.16
N ARG A 255 4.97 -18.54 11.16
CA ARG A 255 5.56 -19.23 12.31
C ARG A 255 7.03 -18.81 12.48
N PRO A 256 7.48 -18.48 13.70
CA PRO A 256 8.85 -18.04 13.95
C PRO A 256 9.90 -19.07 13.50
N GLU A 257 9.61 -20.36 13.64
CA GLU A 257 10.50 -21.45 13.23
C GLU A 257 10.73 -21.54 11.72
N SER A 258 9.74 -21.19 10.91
CA SER A 258 9.78 -21.26 9.45
C SER A 258 10.23 -19.94 8.81
N ALA A 259 10.18 -18.83 9.55
CA ALA A 259 10.44 -17.49 9.02
C ALA A 259 11.91 -17.34 8.57
N VAL A 260 12.88 -17.83 9.32
CA VAL A 260 14.31 -17.72 9.02
C VAL A 260 14.69 -18.58 7.79
N PRO A 261 14.40 -19.92 7.75
CA PRO A 261 14.75 -20.74 6.60
C PRO A 261 14.05 -20.28 5.32
N TRP A 262 12.77 -19.86 5.38
CA TRP A 262 12.07 -19.30 4.24
C TRP A 262 12.70 -18.00 3.73
N SER A 263 13.10 -17.13 4.65
CA SER A 263 13.77 -15.87 4.31
C SER A 263 15.12 -16.11 3.64
N ARG A 264 15.89 -17.12 4.12
CA ARG A 264 17.15 -17.55 3.49
C ARG A 264 16.90 -18.14 2.10
N PHE A 265 15.86 -18.94 1.93
CA PHE A 265 15.50 -19.52 0.62
C PHE A 265 15.17 -18.42 -0.40
N LYS A 266 14.38 -17.40 -0.03
CA LYS A 266 14.08 -16.24 -0.90
C LYS A 266 15.34 -15.56 -1.44
N LEU A 267 16.39 -15.45 -0.63
CA LEU A 267 17.66 -14.84 -1.03
C LEU A 267 18.49 -15.71 -1.98
N ARG A 268 18.18 -17.03 -2.08
CA ARG A 268 18.85 -17.99 -2.97
C ARG A 268 18.14 -18.16 -4.31
N LEU A 269 16.90 -17.64 -4.45
CA LEU A 269 16.16 -17.75 -5.70
C LEU A 269 16.92 -17.06 -6.85
N PRO A 270 17.13 -17.75 -7.98
CA PRO A 270 17.71 -17.12 -9.15
C PRO A 270 16.85 -15.94 -9.59
N LEU A 271 17.46 -14.87 -10.10
CA LEU A 271 16.83 -13.62 -10.53
C LEU A 271 16.27 -12.77 -9.37
N PHE A 272 15.41 -13.30 -8.51
CA PHE A 272 14.76 -12.56 -7.43
C PHE A 272 15.65 -12.35 -6.20
N GLY A 273 16.50 -13.32 -5.85
CA GLY A 273 17.37 -13.24 -4.67
C GLY A 273 18.31 -12.04 -4.72
N ASN A 274 18.85 -11.73 -5.90
CA ASN A 274 19.72 -10.57 -6.11
C ASN A 274 18.97 -9.23 -5.94
N ILE A 275 17.69 -9.17 -6.27
CA ILE A 275 16.85 -7.99 -6.07
C ILE A 275 16.53 -7.81 -4.58
N PHE A 276 16.18 -8.90 -3.87
CA PHE A 276 15.93 -8.85 -2.42
C PHE A 276 17.16 -8.42 -1.63
N ARG A 277 18.36 -8.90 -2.00
CA ARG A 277 19.62 -8.44 -1.39
C ARG A 277 19.90 -6.98 -1.69
N ALA A 278 19.79 -6.56 -2.96
CA ALA A 278 20.04 -5.18 -3.34
C ALA A 278 19.07 -4.22 -2.63
N ARG A 279 17.78 -4.58 -2.51
CA ARG A 279 16.80 -3.82 -1.74
C ARG A 279 17.18 -3.71 -0.28
N PHE A 280 17.66 -4.80 0.33
CA PHE A 280 18.15 -4.78 1.70
C PHE A 280 19.33 -3.83 1.87
N TYR A 281 20.31 -3.84 0.95
CA TYR A 281 21.47 -2.95 1.04
C TYR A 281 21.06 -1.48 0.95
N VAL A 282 20.17 -1.14 0.02
CA VAL A 282 19.64 0.24 -0.09
C VAL A 282 18.96 0.65 1.21
N GLN A 283 18.02 -0.15 1.70
CA GLN A 283 17.28 0.15 2.93
C GLN A 283 18.23 0.26 4.15
N PHE A 284 19.19 -0.63 4.28
CA PHE A 284 20.22 -0.59 5.32
C PHE A 284 21.03 0.72 5.28
N LEU A 285 21.58 1.03 4.09
CA LEU A 285 22.42 2.21 3.90
C LEU A 285 21.64 3.51 4.12
N GLU A 286 20.46 3.65 3.53
CA GLU A 286 19.60 4.83 3.72
C GLU A 286 19.20 5.01 5.19
N THR A 287 18.85 3.92 5.88
CA THR A 287 18.45 3.98 7.28
C THR A 287 19.63 4.41 8.15
N MET A 288 20.79 3.78 7.98
CA MET A 288 22.00 4.13 8.72
C MET A 288 22.46 5.58 8.45
N ALA A 289 22.49 5.99 7.17
CA ALA A 289 22.84 7.35 6.77
C ALA A 289 21.93 8.38 7.43
N ASN A 290 20.61 8.13 7.38
CA ASN A 290 19.60 9.01 7.96
C ASN A 290 19.77 9.12 9.49
N LEU A 291 19.96 8.00 10.19
CA LEU A 291 20.10 7.97 11.64
C LEU A 291 21.37 8.69 12.12
N LEU A 292 22.51 8.37 11.50
CA LEU A 292 23.80 9.01 11.85
C LEU A 292 23.80 10.49 11.46
N GLY A 293 23.22 10.83 10.31
CA GLY A 293 23.07 12.23 9.88
C GLY A 293 22.16 13.06 10.79
N ASN A 294 21.29 12.42 11.56
CA ASN A 294 20.48 13.07 12.61
C ASN A 294 21.17 13.09 13.98
N GLY A 295 22.47 12.73 14.06
CA GLY A 295 23.27 12.82 15.27
C GLY A 295 23.11 11.65 16.25
N LEU A 296 22.48 10.55 15.85
CA LEU A 296 22.45 9.35 16.69
C LEU A 296 23.83 8.69 16.72
N THR A 297 24.16 8.08 17.84
CA THR A 297 25.39 7.28 17.95
C THR A 297 25.31 6.04 17.05
N MET A 298 26.50 5.51 16.65
CA MET A 298 26.58 4.31 15.80
C MET A 298 25.76 3.14 16.38
N VAL A 299 25.88 2.88 17.68
CA VAL A 299 25.16 1.79 18.34
C VAL A 299 23.64 1.99 18.30
N GLN A 300 23.16 3.20 18.58
CA GLN A 300 21.72 3.53 18.48
C GLN A 300 21.19 3.41 17.06
N ALA A 301 21.97 3.91 16.08
CA ALA A 301 21.63 3.80 14.67
C ALA A 301 21.52 2.33 14.23
N MET A 302 22.44 1.48 14.65
CA MET A 302 22.39 0.05 14.36
C MET A 302 21.18 -0.64 15.00
N GLN A 303 20.84 -0.33 16.25
CA GLN A 303 19.68 -0.89 16.95
C GLN A 303 18.36 -0.56 16.24
N LEU A 304 18.19 0.69 15.81
CA LEU A 304 17.00 1.12 15.08
C LEU A 304 16.96 0.52 13.67
N THR A 305 18.12 0.41 13.01
CA THR A 305 18.23 -0.22 11.70
C THR A 305 17.86 -1.70 11.76
N GLN A 306 18.27 -2.43 12.81
CA GLN A 306 17.89 -3.82 13.02
C GLN A 306 16.37 -3.99 13.08
N GLN A 307 15.66 -3.08 13.77
CA GLN A 307 14.21 -3.10 13.86
C GLN A 307 13.53 -2.85 12.50
N ALA A 308 14.18 -2.10 11.62
CA ALA A 308 13.69 -1.79 10.28
C ALA A 308 13.95 -2.92 9.25
N ILE A 309 14.77 -3.94 9.58
CA ILE A 309 15.05 -5.07 8.69
C ILE A 309 13.86 -6.02 8.66
N ASP A 310 13.18 -6.11 7.53
CA ASP A 310 12.01 -6.98 7.33
C ASP A 310 12.37 -8.48 7.28
N ASN A 311 13.56 -8.82 6.77
CA ASN A 311 13.99 -10.20 6.57
C ASN A 311 14.56 -10.78 7.86
N PRO A 312 13.93 -11.82 8.49
CA PRO A 312 14.39 -12.37 9.75
C PRO A 312 15.82 -12.96 9.70
N PHE A 313 16.20 -13.57 8.58
CA PHE A 313 17.58 -14.10 8.41
C PHE A 313 18.61 -12.96 8.41
N LEU A 314 18.38 -11.92 7.61
CA LEU A 314 19.30 -10.77 7.56
C LEU A 314 19.31 -9.98 8.87
N ARG A 315 18.19 -9.93 9.59
CA ARG A 315 18.10 -9.34 10.93
C ARG A 315 18.98 -10.07 11.93
N GLN A 316 18.98 -11.39 11.90
CA GLN A 316 19.82 -12.23 12.75
C GLN A 316 21.30 -12.09 12.41
N GLU A 317 21.67 -12.06 11.13
CA GLU A 317 23.05 -11.82 10.68
C GLU A 317 23.54 -10.42 11.13
N PHE A 318 22.68 -9.42 11.01
CA PHE A 318 22.99 -8.05 11.43
C PHE A 318 23.15 -7.92 12.96
N GLU A 319 22.45 -8.73 13.75
CA GLU A 319 22.65 -8.80 15.20
C GLU A 319 24.07 -9.25 15.56
N SER A 320 24.63 -10.18 14.79
CA SER A 320 26.03 -10.57 14.94
C SER A 320 26.99 -9.42 14.64
N VAL A 321 26.72 -8.64 13.59
CA VAL A 321 27.49 -7.41 13.26
C VAL A 321 27.44 -6.42 14.42
N MET A 322 26.24 -6.17 14.96
CA MET A 322 26.06 -5.25 16.10
C MET A 322 26.86 -5.64 17.32
N ARG A 323 26.91 -6.93 17.64
CA ARG A 323 27.69 -7.46 18.77
C ARG A 323 29.16 -7.16 18.60
N HIS A 324 29.74 -7.44 17.42
CA HIS A 324 31.16 -7.16 17.16
C HIS A 324 31.47 -5.66 17.23
N VAL A 325 30.57 -4.81 16.71
CA VAL A 325 30.76 -3.35 16.80
C VAL A 325 30.67 -2.89 18.27
N GLY A 326 29.77 -3.48 19.07
CA GLY A 326 29.68 -3.23 20.51
C GLY A 326 30.93 -3.65 21.28
N GLU A 327 31.67 -4.63 20.78
CA GLU A 327 32.99 -5.08 21.27
C GLU A 327 34.14 -4.18 20.78
N GLY A 328 33.87 -3.12 20.03
CA GLY A 328 34.87 -2.17 19.53
C GLY A 328 35.48 -2.53 18.17
N VAL A 329 34.96 -3.55 17.48
CA VAL A 329 35.36 -3.86 16.11
C VAL A 329 34.82 -2.81 15.15
N ALA A 330 35.64 -2.34 14.21
CA ALA A 330 35.22 -1.42 13.16
C ALA A 330 34.04 -2.00 12.36
N LEU A 331 33.04 -1.18 11.99
CA LEU A 331 31.83 -1.61 11.30
C LEU A 331 32.16 -2.31 9.95
N SER A 332 33.12 -1.76 9.20
CA SER A 332 33.59 -2.37 7.94
C SER A 332 34.07 -3.82 8.14
N ARG A 333 34.87 -4.07 9.17
CA ARG A 333 35.34 -5.43 9.50
C ARG A 333 34.24 -6.35 10.02
N ALA A 334 33.30 -5.80 10.79
CA ALA A 334 32.14 -6.56 11.29
C ALA A 334 31.22 -6.98 10.14
N LEU A 335 30.99 -6.10 9.16
CA LEU A 335 30.22 -6.40 7.94
C LEU A 335 30.91 -7.46 7.08
N ASP A 336 32.24 -7.36 6.90
CA ASP A 336 33.03 -8.33 6.15
C ASP A 336 32.96 -9.74 6.76
N ARG A 337 33.09 -9.85 8.07
CA ARG A 337 32.98 -11.13 8.80
C ARG A 337 31.59 -11.79 8.63
N SER A 338 30.54 -11.02 8.44
CA SER A 338 29.19 -11.58 8.25
C SER A 338 29.02 -12.30 6.89
N GLY A 339 29.83 -11.96 5.88
CA GLY A 339 29.76 -12.52 4.54
C GLY A 339 28.46 -12.23 3.78
N GLN A 340 27.59 -11.36 4.31
CA GLN A 340 26.31 -11.03 3.71
C GLN A 340 26.32 -9.73 2.89
N PHE A 341 27.39 -8.94 3.03
CA PHE A 341 27.52 -7.64 2.37
C PHE A 341 28.54 -7.69 1.22
N PRO A 342 28.28 -7.01 0.09
CA PRO A 342 29.21 -7.02 -1.03
C PRO A 342 30.47 -6.20 -0.71
N PRO A 343 31.65 -6.56 -1.28
CA PRO A 343 32.92 -5.88 -1.01
C PRO A 343 32.85 -4.37 -1.21
N LEU A 344 32.19 -3.91 -2.29
CA LEU A 344 32.03 -2.48 -2.57
C LEU A 344 31.33 -1.72 -1.44
N LEU A 345 30.31 -2.32 -0.78
CA LEU A 345 29.64 -1.72 0.36
C LEU A 345 30.61 -1.59 1.55
N ILE A 346 31.38 -2.63 1.81
CA ILE A 346 32.38 -2.68 2.88
C ILE A 346 33.44 -1.61 2.66
N ASP A 347 33.94 -1.47 1.42
CA ASP A 347 34.91 -0.43 1.05
C ASP A 347 34.38 0.98 1.30
N MET A 348 33.13 1.25 0.93
CA MET A 348 32.50 2.56 1.13
C MET A 348 32.30 2.87 2.62
N VAL A 349 31.94 1.88 3.44
CA VAL A 349 31.87 2.01 4.90
C VAL A 349 33.26 2.26 5.49
N ASN A 350 34.30 1.55 5.03
CA ASN A 350 35.68 1.73 5.48
C ASN A 350 36.18 3.17 5.18
N VAL A 351 35.85 3.72 3.99
CA VAL A 351 36.17 5.11 3.69
C VAL A 351 35.48 6.07 4.68
N GLY A 352 34.20 5.83 5.01
CA GLY A 352 33.47 6.61 6.02
C GLY A 352 34.10 6.55 7.41
N GLU A 353 34.62 5.37 7.82
CA GLU A 353 35.34 5.19 9.09
C GLU A 353 36.65 5.97 9.10
N GLN A 354 37.42 5.93 8.01
CA GLN A 354 38.70 6.63 7.89
C GLN A 354 38.56 8.16 7.84
N THR A 355 37.53 8.64 7.17
CA THR A 355 37.27 10.09 7.01
C THR A 355 36.54 10.70 8.20
N GLY A 356 35.94 9.88 9.06
CA GLY A 356 35.09 10.33 10.18
C GLY A 356 33.69 10.80 9.77
N ASP A 357 33.38 10.84 8.46
CA ASP A 357 32.07 11.22 7.94
C ASP A 357 31.31 10.00 7.42
N MET A 358 30.87 9.18 8.39
CA MET A 358 30.13 7.96 8.12
C MET A 358 28.78 8.25 7.44
N SER A 359 28.08 9.33 7.83
CA SER A 359 26.77 9.68 7.28
C SER A 359 26.85 9.94 5.76
N ALA A 360 27.77 10.81 5.34
CA ALA A 360 27.95 11.11 3.91
C ALA A 360 28.48 9.91 3.11
N ALA A 361 29.31 9.07 3.69
CA ALA A 361 29.79 7.84 3.03
C ALA A 361 28.65 6.85 2.79
N LEU A 362 27.80 6.62 3.79
CA LEU A 362 26.63 5.75 3.67
C LEU A 362 25.57 6.31 2.73
N GLU A 363 25.35 7.63 2.69
CA GLU A 363 24.44 8.28 1.74
C GLU A 363 24.89 8.05 0.28
N ARG A 364 26.18 8.29 -0.02
CA ARG A 364 26.74 8.01 -1.35
C ARG A 364 26.67 6.52 -1.71
N ALA A 365 26.88 5.64 -0.73
CA ALA A 365 26.69 4.21 -0.92
C ALA A 365 25.23 3.86 -1.23
N ALA A 366 24.27 4.42 -0.49
CA ALA A 366 22.85 4.23 -0.71
C ALA A 366 22.43 4.61 -2.12
N GLU A 367 22.83 5.79 -2.61
CA GLU A 367 22.55 6.24 -3.97
C GLU A 367 23.12 5.30 -5.05
N ARG A 368 24.33 4.79 -4.82
CA ARG A 368 24.96 3.86 -5.75
C ARG A 368 24.21 2.53 -5.81
N PHE A 369 23.86 1.97 -4.65
CA PHE A 369 23.11 0.71 -4.57
C PHE A 369 21.66 0.86 -5.03
N ASP A 370 21.05 2.03 -4.89
CA ASP A 370 19.71 2.30 -5.46
C ASP A 370 19.75 2.29 -6.99
N ARG A 371 20.77 2.92 -7.60
CA ARG A 371 20.98 2.83 -9.07
C ARG A 371 21.20 1.37 -9.52
N GLU A 372 21.95 0.59 -8.76
CA GLU A 372 22.18 -0.83 -9.07
C GLU A 372 20.89 -1.66 -8.92
N LEU A 373 20.12 -1.45 -7.86
CA LEU A 373 18.81 -2.08 -7.66
C LEU A 373 17.86 -1.73 -8.80
N SER A 374 17.80 -0.45 -9.19
CA SER A 374 17.01 0.03 -10.31
C SER A 374 17.37 -0.71 -11.60
N LYS A 375 18.67 -0.82 -11.91
CA LYS A 375 19.15 -1.53 -13.10
C LYS A 375 18.77 -3.02 -13.07
N LYS A 376 18.85 -3.68 -11.90
CA LYS A 376 18.42 -5.09 -11.74
C LYS A 376 16.93 -5.27 -11.99
N ILE A 377 16.11 -4.35 -11.52
CA ILE A 377 14.65 -4.36 -11.76
C ILE A 377 14.34 -4.17 -13.24
N ASP A 378 14.98 -3.20 -13.89
CA ASP A 378 14.80 -2.91 -15.31
C ASP A 378 15.25 -4.10 -16.18
N THR A 379 16.37 -4.73 -15.82
CA THR A 379 16.86 -5.95 -16.51
C THR A 379 15.88 -7.10 -16.37
N LEU A 380 15.33 -7.32 -15.18
CA LEU A 380 14.32 -8.36 -14.96
C LEU A 380 13.07 -8.12 -15.81
N ALA A 381 12.57 -6.88 -15.82
CA ALA A 381 11.43 -6.50 -16.65
C ALA A 381 11.69 -6.71 -18.15
N ALA A 382 12.89 -6.35 -18.62
CA ALA A 382 13.31 -6.55 -19.99
C ALA A 382 13.42 -8.04 -20.39
N LEU A 383 13.78 -8.94 -19.48
CA LEU A 383 13.85 -10.38 -19.74
C LEU A 383 12.48 -11.06 -19.78
N ILE A 384 11.53 -10.57 -19.01
CA ILE A 384 10.16 -11.11 -18.96
C ILE A 384 9.45 -10.90 -20.29
N GLN A 385 9.66 -9.76 -20.96
CA GLN A 385 8.97 -9.41 -22.20
C GLN A 385 9.21 -10.40 -23.35
N PRO A 386 10.46 -10.74 -23.75
CA PRO A 386 10.71 -11.73 -24.79
C PRO A 386 10.15 -13.11 -24.43
N LEU A 387 10.23 -13.51 -23.16
CA LEU A 387 9.70 -14.78 -22.71
C LEU A 387 8.19 -14.88 -22.94
N ILE A 388 7.43 -13.84 -22.61
CA ILE A 388 5.98 -13.79 -22.82
C ILE A 388 5.67 -13.79 -24.32
N VAL A 389 6.40 -13.02 -25.13
CA VAL A 389 6.20 -12.97 -26.58
C VAL A 389 6.48 -14.34 -27.22
N CYS A 390 7.56 -15.02 -26.85
CA CYS A 390 7.86 -16.37 -27.32
C CYS A 390 6.78 -17.36 -26.89
N LEU A 391 6.29 -17.30 -25.66
CA LEU A 391 5.21 -18.15 -25.18
C LEU A 391 3.92 -17.92 -25.98
N MET A 392 3.54 -16.66 -26.23
CA MET A 392 2.39 -16.32 -27.05
C MET A 392 2.55 -16.81 -28.50
N ALA A 393 3.71 -16.60 -29.10
CA ALA A 393 3.99 -17.06 -30.46
C ALA A 393 3.91 -18.57 -30.57
N ALA A 394 4.47 -19.32 -29.61
CA ALA A 394 4.38 -20.78 -29.55
C ALA A 394 2.92 -21.25 -29.42
N MET A 395 2.13 -20.59 -28.61
CA MET A 395 0.71 -20.92 -28.41
C MET A 395 -0.10 -20.64 -29.67
N VAL A 396 0.05 -19.47 -30.29
CA VAL A 396 -0.65 -19.13 -31.55
C VAL A 396 -0.21 -20.06 -32.67
N GLY A 397 1.09 -20.37 -32.76
CA GLY A 397 1.62 -21.35 -33.75
C GLY A 397 1.02 -22.75 -33.57
N LEU A 398 0.91 -23.21 -32.32
CA LEU A 398 0.25 -24.49 -32.01
C LEU A 398 -1.22 -24.48 -32.44
N MET A 399 -1.95 -23.40 -32.18
CA MET A 399 -3.35 -23.27 -32.59
C MET A 399 -3.51 -23.24 -34.12
N ALA A 400 -2.65 -22.50 -34.81
CA ALA A 400 -2.64 -22.49 -36.31
C ALA A 400 -2.33 -23.87 -36.88
N TYR A 401 -1.38 -24.61 -36.31
CA TYR A 401 -1.07 -25.98 -36.69
C TYR A 401 -2.27 -26.92 -36.50
N LEU A 402 -2.96 -26.84 -35.37
CA LEU A 402 -4.16 -27.62 -35.09
C LEU A 402 -5.28 -27.32 -36.07
N MET A 403 -5.50 -26.03 -36.35
CA MET A 403 -6.52 -25.63 -37.34
C MET A 403 -6.21 -26.17 -38.73
N MET A 404 -4.96 -26.05 -39.17
CA MET A 404 -4.52 -26.56 -40.48
C MET A 404 -4.66 -28.08 -40.59
N THR A 405 -4.24 -28.83 -39.58
CA THR A 405 -4.38 -30.31 -39.58
C THR A 405 -5.84 -30.75 -39.58
N THR A 406 -6.70 -30.02 -38.86
CA THR A 406 -8.15 -30.28 -38.83
C THR A 406 -8.78 -30.07 -40.22
N ILE A 407 -8.45 -28.95 -40.88
CA ILE A 407 -8.96 -28.64 -42.23
C ILE A 407 -8.50 -29.73 -43.23
N PHE A 408 -7.23 -30.14 -43.22
CA PHE A 408 -6.72 -31.18 -44.10
C PHE A 408 -7.42 -32.53 -43.87
N GLN A 409 -7.66 -32.91 -42.62
CA GLN A 409 -8.38 -34.15 -42.32
C GLN A 409 -9.83 -34.09 -42.78
N THR A 410 -10.51 -32.95 -42.63
CA THR A 410 -11.88 -32.76 -43.12
C THR A 410 -11.94 -32.89 -44.64
N ILE A 411 -11.03 -32.27 -45.39
CA ILE A 411 -10.96 -32.39 -46.85
C ILE A 411 -10.68 -33.83 -47.29
N SER A 412 -9.78 -34.54 -46.59
CA SER A 412 -9.44 -35.92 -46.92
C SER A 412 -10.57 -36.91 -46.60
N SER A 413 -11.45 -36.59 -45.64
CA SER A 413 -12.64 -37.41 -45.31
C SER A 413 -13.80 -37.23 -46.31
N ILE A 414 -13.91 -36.07 -46.94
CA ILE A 414 -14.92 -35.76 -47.95
C ILE A 414 -14.57 -36.44 -49.31
N ASN A 415 -13.29 -36.71 -49.53
CA ASN A 415 -12.80 -37.28 -50.79
C ASN A 415 -12.68 -38.83 -50.77
N LYS A 416 -13.14 -39.45 -49.71
CA LYS A 416 -13.34 -40.90 -49.58
C LYS A 416 -14.82 -41.25 -49.62
#